data_fd09bd6963828399d5d1826098a702f7
#
_entry.id   fd09bd6963828399d5d1826098a702f7
#
_cell.length_a   1.000
_cell.length_b   1.000
_cell.length_c   1.000
_cell.angle_alpha   90.00
_cell.angle_beta   90.00
_cell.angle_gamma   90.00
#
_symmetry.space_group_name_H-M   'P 1'
#
loop_
_entity.id
_entity.type
_entity.pdbx_description
1 polymer ?
#
loop_
_entity_poly.entity_id
_entity_poly.type
_entity_poly.pdbx_seq_one_letter_code
_entity_poly.pdbx_strand_id
1 'polypeptide(L)'
;MTFANALFPQPEAWRASRDETPAGGLTPMGVHALDAMIDLCGPIDHVYCQSFRRVVEIDSDDTTSILLRMKEGMSGYLGTITATGPGFSLQVFGSAGSVRLEGMTHVAGAPSEERRTRLFGTCKFQPVKGQAEVWEAEPYDVTRAALEAFAAAASGGPAYPIPVEEMIHGAALTEAIVRSAGSGAVEHVP
;
A
#
# COMPACT_ATOMS: atom_id res chain seq x y z
N MET A 1 2.08 -0.08 -8.08
CA MET A 1 1.53 -1.01 -7.05
C MET A 1 0.02 -1.03 -7.15
N THR A 2 -0.61 -2.16 -6.96
CA THR A 2 -2.07 -2.27 -6.97
C THR A 2 -2.53 -3.11 -5.81
N PHE A 3 -3.55 -2.63 -5.11
CA PHE A 3 -4.16 -3.30 -3.99
C PHE A 3 -5.67 -3.42 -4.26
N ALA A 4 -6.18 -4.61 -4.37
CA ALA A 4 -7.55 -4.89 -4.76
C ALA A 4 -8.23 -5.84 -3.76
N ASN A 5 -9.48 -5.56 -3.42
CA ASN A 5 -10.26 -6.41 -2.52
C ASN A 5 -11.77 -6.19 -2.74
N ALA A 6 -12.58 -7.10 -2.21
CA ALA A 6 -14.02 -6.94 -2.10
C ALA A 6 -14.37 -6.52 -0.66
N LEU A 7 -14.17 -5.24 -0.37
CA LEU A 7 -14.54 -4.65 0.92
C LEU A 7 -15.91 -3.99 0.79
N PHE A 8 -16.92 -4.61 1.39
CA PHE A 8 -18.28 -4.08 1.45
C PHE A 8 -18.63 -3.81 2.92
N PRO A 9 -18.18 -2.66 3.50
CA PRO A 9 -18.51 -2.32 4.88
C PRO A 9 -20.01 -2.23 5.05
N GLN A 10 -20.50 -2.61 6.24
CA GLN A 10 -21.90 -2.34 6.59
C GLN A 10 -22.12 -0.83 6.65
N PRO A 11 -23.32 -0.32 6.28
CA PRO A 11 -23.59 1.12 6.23
C PRO A 11 -23.31 1.86 7.54
N GLU A 12 -23.44 1.19 8.67
CA GLU A 12 -23.21 1.74 10.01
C GLU A 12 -21.75 1.69 10.45
N ALA A 13 -20.88 1.03 9.67
CA ALA A 13 -19.46 0.97 10.01
C ALA A 13 -18.77 2.30 9.67
N TRP A 14 -17.80 2.71 10.48
CA TRP A 14 -17.01 3.92 10.22
C TRP A 14 -16.36 3.92 8.83
N ARG A 15 -15.99 2.76 8.32
CA ARG A 15 -15.44 2.59 6.96
C ARG A 15 -16.44 2.88 5.84
N ALA A 16 -17.72 3.04 6.14
CA ALA A 16 -18.74 3.40 5.16
C ALA A 16 -18.90 4.92 4.99
N SER A 17 -18.16 5.73 5.73
CA SER A 17 -18.17 7.19 5.69
C SER A 17 -16.94 7.74 4.98
N ARG A 18 -17.15 8.63 4.02
CA ARG A 18 -16.08 9.35 3.29
C ARG A 18 -15.25 10.25 4.23
N ASP A 19 -15.87 10.80 5.26
CA ASP A 19 -15.19 11.64 6.24
C ASP A 19 -14.18 10.86 7.07
N GLU A 20 -14.50 9.58 7.37
CA GLU A 20 -13.64 8.68 8.15
C GLU A 20 -12.64 7.92 7.27
N THR A 21 -12.97 7.70 5.99
CA THR A 21 -12.12 7.01 5.01
C THR A 21 -11.98 7.79 3.72
N PRO A 22 -11.38 8.98 3.76
CA PRO A 22 -11.17 9.78 2.57
C PRO A 22 -10.29 9.03 1.56
N ALA A 23 -10.57 9.22 0.27
CA ALA A 23 -9.96 8.48 -0.83
C ALA A 23 -10.12 6.95 -0.70
N GLY A 24 -11.21 6.49 -0.13
CA GLY A 24 -11.69 5.11 -0.12
C GLY A 24 -10.67 4.08 0.36
N GLY A 25 -10.21 3.22 -0.53
CA GLY A 25 -9.27 2.15 -0.23
C GLY A 25 -7.87 2.61 0.24
N LEU A 26 -7.57 3.92 0.17
CA LEU A 26 -6.32 4.47 0.70
C LEU A 26 -6.19 4.18 2.21
N THR A 27 -7.19 4.57 2.99
CA THR A 27 -7.16 4.44 4.46
C THR A 27 -7.01 2.99 4.95
N PRO A 28 -7.79 1.99 4.49
CA PRO A 28 -7.69 0.63 5.00
C PRO A 28 -6.55 -0.20 4.39
N MET A 29 -6.05 0.16 3.20
CA MET A 29 -5.09 -0.67 2.45
C MET A 29 -3.93 0.13 1.86
N GLY A 30 -4.21 1.28 1.27
CA GLY A 30 -3.24 2.06 0.52
C GLY A 30 -2.09 2.59 1.36
N VAL A 31 -2.33 2.90 2.63
CA VAL A 31 -1.28 3.37 3.56
C VAL A 31 -0.14 2.38 3.70
N HIS A 32 -0.42 1.07 3.75
CA HIS A 32 0.60 0.02 3.81
C HIS A 32 1.42 -0.05 2.51
N ALA A 33 0.74 0.20 1.38
CA ALA A 33 1.40 0.24 0.08
C ALA A 33 2.31 1.47 -0.07
N LEU A 34 1.86 2.63 0.43
CA LEU A 34 2.67 3.86 0.44
C LEU A 34 3.91 3.71 1.31
N ASP A 35 3.76 3.10 2.48
CA ASP A 35 4.86 2.81 3.40
C ASP A 35 5.93 1.94 2.71
N ALA A 36 5.53 0.84 2.07
CA ALA A 36 6.43 0.01 1.29
C ALA A 36 7.08 0.76 0.10
N MET A 37 6.37 1.71 -0.53
CA MET A 37 6.95 2.51 -1.62
C MET A 37 7.96 3.53 -1.10
N ILE A 38 7.75 4.10 0.08
CA ILE A 38 8.71 5.01 0.73
C ILE A 38 9.98 4.23 1.10
N ASP A 39 9.84 3.07 1.73
CA ASP A 39 10.97 2.20 2.11
C ASP A 39 11.82 1.79 0.89
N LEU A 40 11.17 1.38 -0.21
CA LEU A 40 11.86 0.90 -1.41
C LEU A 40 12.42 2.01 -2.32
N CYS A 41 11.74 3.16 -2.39
CA CYS A 41 11.99 4.18 -3.41
C CYS A 41 12.33 5.57 -2.83
N GLY A 42 12.34 5.70 -1.51
CA GLY A 42 12.57 6.96 -0.82
C GLY A 42 11.34 7.87 -0.75
N PRO A 43 11.49 9.06 -0.16
CA PRO A 43 10.40 9.96 0.12
C PRO A 43 9.73 10.51 -1.15
N ILE A 44 8.43 10.76 -1.04
CA ILE A 44 7.58 11.26 -2.12
C ILE A 44 7.50 12.78 -2.05
N ASP A 45 7.66 13.45 -3.18
CA ASP A 45 7.70 14.91 -3.32
C ASP A 45 6.35 15.50 -3.75
N HIS A 46 5.71 14.86 -4.76
CA HIS A 46 4.41 15.30 -5.28
C HIS A 46 3.46 14.12 -5.52
N VAL A 47 2.17 14.40 -5.41
CA VAL A 47 1.10 13.44 -5.67
C VAL A 47 0.00 14.05 -6.54
N TYR A 48 -0.64 13.21 -7.35
CA TYR A 48 -1.90 13.49 -8.01
C TYR A 48 -2.84 12.32 -7.78
N CYS A 49 -4.03 12.59 -7.27
CA CYS A 49 -5.01 11.57 -6.89
C CYS A 49 -6.34 11.77 -7.61
N GLN A 50 -6.88 10.66 -8.10
CA GLN A 50 -8.26 10.54 -8.53
C GLN A 50 -8.95 9.49 -7.68
N SER A 51 -10.09 9.83 -7.06
CA SER A 51 -10.85 8.92 -6.23
C SER A 51 -12.34 9.02 -6.57
N PHE A 52 -12.98 7.86 -6.78
CA PHE A 52 -14.36 7.79 -7.26
C PHE A 52 -15.14 6.67 -6.58
N ARG A 53 -16.43 6.91 -6.39
CA ARG A 53 -17.42 5.89 -6.09
C ARG A 53 -18.05 5.40 -7.40
N ARG A 54 -17.91 4.12 -7.71
CA ARG A 54 -18.39 3.51 -8.96
C ARG A 54 -19.40 2.40 -8.76
N VAL A 55 -19.25 1.60 -7.73
CA VAL A 55 -20.00 0.36 -7.52
C VAL A 55 -20.71 0.36 -6.16
N VAL A 56 -20.01 0.74 -5.08
CA VAL A 56 -20.57 0.68 -3.73
C VAL A 56 -21.70 1.67 -3.51
N GLU A 57 -22.72 1.28 -2.73
CA GLU A 57 -23.87 2.12 -2.41
C GLU A 57 -23.64 3.03 -1.18
N ILE A 58 -22.63 2.70 -0.37
CA ILE A 58 -22.21 3.49 0.80
C ILE A 58 -21.50 4.77 0.41
N ASP A 59 -21.41 5.75 1.30
CA ASP A 59 -20.69 7.00 1.05
C ASP A 59 -19.17 6.82 1.25
N SER A 60 -18.57 6.04 0.37
CA SER A 60 -17.11 5.82 0.31
C SER A 60 -16.69 5.65 -1.15
N ASP A 61 -15.47 6.06 -1.48
CA ASP A 61 -14.90 5.76 -2.79
C ASP A 61 -14.42 4.31 -2.86
N ASP A 62 -14.61 3.68 -4.00
CA ASP A 62 -14.21 2.29 -4.23
C ASP A 62 -13.07 2.13 -5.23
N THR A 63 -12.69 3.22 -5.90
CA THR A 63 -11.65 3.23 -6.92
C THR A 63 -10.78 4.46 -6.76
N THR A 64 -9.53 4.27 -6.36
CA THR A 64 -8.56 5.35 -6.17
C THR A 64 -7.30 5.07 -6.97
N SER A 65 -6.83 6.08 -7.70
CA SER A 65 -5.62 6.06 -8.53
C SER A 65 -4.71 7.22 -8.12
N ILE A 66 -3.47 6.92 -7.77
CA ILE A 66 -2.51 7.89 -7.26
C ILE A 66 -1.25 7.83 -8.10
N LEU A 67 -0.87 8.95 -8.71
CA LEU A 67 0.43 9.17 -9.33
C LEU A 67 1.35 9.82 -8.32
N LEU A 68 2.59 9.34 -8.24
CA LEU A 68 3.58 9.73 -7.26
C LEU A 68 4.86 10.17 -7.97
N ARG A 69 5.50 11.21 -7.46
CA ARG A 69 6.85 11.58 -7.82
C ARG A 69 7.73 11.57 -6.57
N MET A 70 8.75 10.73 -6.57
CA MET A 70 9.76 10.65 -5.51
C MET A 70 10.73 11.82 -5.57
N LYS A 71 11.31 12.20 -4.45
CA LYS A 71 12.35 13.28 -4.37
C LYS A 71 13.54 12.99 -5.29
N GLU A 72 13.92 11.74 -5.45
CA GLU A 72 15.00 11.30 -6.35
C GLU A 72 14.60 11.26 -7.85
N GLY A 73 13.40 11.71 -8.21
CA GLY A 73 12.93 11.84 -9.59
C GLY A 73 12.24 10.60 -10.18
N MET A 74 12.16 9.49 -9.44
CA MET A 74 11.35 8.34 -9.84
C MET A 74 9.87 8.68 -9.83
N SER A 75 9.10 8.00 -10.69
CA SER A 75 7.63 8.06 -10.68
C SER A 75 7.04 6.73 -10.22
N GLY A 76 5.92 6.81 -9.51
CA GLY A 76 5.18 5.66 -9.02
C GLY A 76 3.69 5.78 -9.31
N TYR A 77 3.02 4.66 -9.22
CA TYR A 77 1.57 4.56 -9.29
C TYR A 77 1.08 3.64 -8.18
N LEU A 78 0.06 4.07 -7.46
CA LEU A 78 -0.70 3.23 -6.56
C LEU A 78 -2.18 3.23 -6.95
N GLY A 79 -2.74 2.04 -7.17
CA GLY A 79 -4.18 1.83 -7.33
C GLY A 79 -4.75 1.09 -6.14
N THR A 80 -5.85 1.57 -5.56
CA THR A 80 -6.64 0.83 -4.57
C THR A 80 -8.06 0.67 -5.07
N ILE A 81 -8.55 -0.58 -5.13
CA ILE A 81 -9.88 -0.91 -5.61
C ILE A 81 -10.54 -1.81 -4.58
N THR A 82 -11.66 -1.37 -4.00
CA THR A 82 -12.33 -2.08 -2.90
C THR A 82 -13.58 -2.84 -3.32
N ALA A 83 -13.94 -2.82 -4.60
CA ALA A 83 -15.13 -3.46 -5.15
C ALA A 83 -14.78 -4.42 -6.30
N THR A 84 -13.77 -5.28 -6.09
CA THR A 84 -13.32 -6.26 -7.10
C THR A 84 -12.77 -7.52 -6.43
N GLY A 85 -12.33 -8.50 -7.23
CA GLY A 85 -11.63 -9.67 -6.70
C GLY A 85 -10.34 -9.31 -5.96
N PRO A 86 -9.95 -10.08 -4.93
CA PRO A 86 -8.75 -9.80 -4.15
C PRO A 86 -7.48 -9.94 -5.01
N GLY A 87 -6.51 -9.08 -4.77
CA GLY A 87 -5.24 -9.13 -5.43
C GLY A 87 -4.28 -8.06 -4.92
N PHE A 88 -3.02 -8.40 -4.93
CA PHE A 88 -1.93 -7.49 -4.60
C PHE A 88 -0.82 -7.66 -5.64
N SER A 89 -0.33 -6.57 -6.17
CA SER A 89 0.87 -6.58 -7.01
C SER A 89 1.75 -5.37 -6.73
N LEU A 90 3.03 -5.63 -6.54
CA LEU A 90 4.08 -4.63 -6.54
C LEU A 90 4.98 -4.91 -7.72
N GLN A 91 5.28 -3.88 -8.54
CA GLN A 91 6.24 -4.00 -9.62
C GLN A 91 7.18 -2.80 -9.61
N VAL A 92 8.47 -3.07 -9.74
CA VAL A 92 9.52 -2.06 -9.83
C VAL A 92 10.28 -2.28 -11.14
N PHE A 93 10.48 -1.20 -11.89
CA PHE A 93 11.26 -1.19 -13.13
C PHE A 93 12.55 -0.42 -12.89
N GLY A 94 13.67 -1.06 -13.17
CA GLY A 94 15.00 -0.47 -13.09
C GLY A 94 15.83 -0.72 -14.35
N SER A 95 16.98 -0.11 -14.43
CA SER A 95 17.90 -0.25 -15.58
C SER A 95 18.45 -1.66 -15.77
N ALA A 96 18.50 -2.47 -14.70
CA ALA A 96 18.96 -3.85 -14.73
C ALA A 96 17.85 -4.87 -15.07
N GLY A 97 16.58 -4.49 -14.91
CA GLY A 97 15.43 -5.37 -15.11
C GLY A 97 14.21 -4.89 -14.36
N SER A 98 13.24 -5.78 -14.18
CA SER A 98 12.05 -5.52 -13.38
C SER A 98 11.83 -6.62 -12.34
N VAL A 99 11.34 -6.22 -11.17
CA VAL A 99 10.87 -7.14 -10.12
C VAL A 99 9.36 -7.04 -10.03
N ARG A 100 8.69 -8.17 -9.98
CA ARG A 100 7.24 -8.26 -9.73
C ARG A 100 6.97 -9.19 -8.55
N LEU A 101 6.24 -8.69 -7.59
CA LEU A 101 5.73 -9.42 -6.45
C LEU A 101 4.21 -9.50 -6.57
N GLU A 102 3.68 -10.71 -6.51
CA GLU A 102 2.25 -10.99 -6.52
C GLU A 102 1.84 -11.69 -5.25
N GLY A 103 0.67 -11.35 -4.73
CA GLY A 103 0.12 -11.97 -3.55
C GLY A 103 -1.38 -11.79 -3.48
N MET A 104 -1.98 -12.49 -2.54
CA MET A 104 -3.40 -12.35 -2.22
C MET A 104 -3.51 -11.94 -0.76
N THR A 105 -4.05 -10.75 -0.53
CA THR A 105 -4.41 -10.31 0.81
C THR A 105 -5.78 -10.86 1.17
N HIS A 106 -5.87 -11.56 2.28
CA HIS A 106 -7.13 -12.05 2.82
C HIS A 106 -7.92 -13.02 1.91
N VAL A 107 -7.36 -14.19 1.63
CA VAL A 107 -8.12 -15.28 1.02
C VAL A 107 -9.26 -15.67 1.95
N ALA A 108 -10.50 -15.46 1.50
CA ALA A 108 -11.67 -15.88 2.25
C ALA A 108 -11.63 -17.40 2.49
N GLY A 109 -11.80 -17.80 3.76
CA GLY A 109 -11.78 -19.22 4.14
C GLY A 109 -10.39 -19.83 4.38
N ALA A 110 -9.29 -19.11 4.15
CA ALA A 110 -7.97 -19.60 4.50
C ALA A 110 -7.79 -19.72 6.02
N PRO A 111 -7.03 -20.71 6.53
CA PRO A 111 -6.69 -20.83 7.94
C PRO A 111 -6.07 -19.54 8.49
N SER A 112 -6.32 -19.24 9.78
CA SER A 112 -5.86 -18.00 10.41
C SER A 112 -4.34 -17.81 10.34
N GLU A 113 -3.58 -18.89 10.44
CA GLU A 113 -2.13 -18.88 10.33
C GLU A 113 -1.67 -18.51 8.91
N GLU A 114 -2.26 -19.11 7.89
CA GLU A 114 -1.96 -18.81 6.50
C GLU A 114 -2.29 -17.35 6.15
N ARG A 115 -3.41 -16.83 6.64
CA ARG A 115 -3.78 -15.42 6.46
C ARG A 115 -2.78 -14.44 7.09
N ARG A 116 -2.11 -14.83 8.18
CA ARG A 116 -1.12 -13.99 8.86
C ARG A 116 0.25 -14.04 8.20
N THR A 117 0.63 -15.20 7.66
CA THR A 117 2.01 -15.46 7.24
C THR A 117 2.22 -15.41 5.72
N ARG A 118 1.15 -15.56 4.92
CA ARG A 118 1.22 -15.57 3.45
C ARG A 118 0.55 -14.35 2.83
N LEU A 119 1.09 -13.16 3.12
CA LEU A 119 0.65 -11.91 2.48
C LEU A 119 1.22 -11.78 1.06
N PHE A 120 2.39 -12.31 0.83
CA PHE A 120 3.08 -12.32 -0.43
C PHE A 120 3.21 -13.76 -0.94
N GLY A 121 3.13 -13.93 -2.25
CA GLY A 121 3.28 -15.22 -2.91
C GLY A 121 4.53 -15.23 -3.78
N THR A 122 4.33 -15.20 -5.10
CA THR A 122 5.39 -15.33 -6.08
C THR A 122 6.14 -14.02 -6.30
N CYS A 123 7.45 -14.07 -6.29
CA CYS A 123 8.33 -13.00 -6.72
C CYS A 123 9.06 -13.40 -8.01
N LYS A 124 9.09 -12.50 -8.98
CA LYS A 124 9.76 -12.69 -10.27
C LYS A 124 10.72 -11.53 -10.54
N PHE A 125 11.98 -11.85 -10.78
CA PHE A 125 12.94 -10.92 -11.39
C PHE A 125 13.09 -11.24 -12.87
N GLN A 126 12.89 -10.23 -13.72
CA GLN A 126 13.14 -10.30 -15.16
C GLN A 126 14.30 -9.36 -15.50
N PRO A 127 15.52 -9.88 -15.71
CA PRO A 127 16.63 -9.06 -16.15
C PRO A 127 16.42 -8.52 -17.57
N VAL A 128 17.10 -7.42 -17.92
CA VAL A 128 17.10 -6.87 -19.29
C VAL A 128 17.65 -7.89 -20.29
N LYS A 129 18.61 -8.72 -19.86
CA LYS A 129 19.20 -9.80 -20.65
C LYS A 129 19.30 -11.05 -19.81
N GLY A 130 18.87 -12.19 -20.35
CA GLY A 130 18.91 -13.47 -19.66
C GLY A 130 17.53 -14.02 -19.30
N GLN A 131 17.53 -15.08 -18.53
CA GLN A 131 16.30 -15.77 -18.11
C GLN A 131 15.73 -15.14 -16.84
N ALA A 132 14.42 -15.22 -16.70
CA ALA A 132 13.74 -14.79 -15.49
C ALA A 132 14.05 -15.75 -14.34
N GLU A 133 14.15 -15.19 -13.15
CA GLU A 133 14.20 -15.92 -11.88
C GLU A 133 12.85 -15.79 -11.19
N VAL A 134 12.36 -16.90 -10.66
CA VAL A 134 11.06 -16.95 -9.95
C VAL A 134 11.25 -17.70 -8.65
N TRP A 135 10.73 -17.16 -7.57
CA TRP A 135 10.73 -17.81 -6.26
C TRP A 135 9.46 -17.49 -5.48
N GLU A 136 9.11 -18.34 -4.55
CA GLU A 136 8.02 -18.11 -3.60
C GLU A 136 8.55 -17.34 -2.39
N ALA A 137 7.74 -16.39 -1.90
CA ALA A 137 8.04 -15.68 -0.66
C ALA A 137 7.88 -16.63 0.54
N GLU A 138 8.87 -16.61 1.43
CA GLU A 138 8.78 -17.37 2.67
C GLU A 138 7.65 -16.84 3.56
N PRO A 139 6.91 -17.72 4.27
CA PRO A 139 5.90 -17.30 5.21
C PRO A 139 6.49 -16.39 6.31
N TYR A 140 5.88 -15.24 6.53
CA TYR A 140 6.35 -14.26 7.50
C TYR A 140 5.20 -13.54 8.19
N ASP A 141 5.14 -13.61 9.53
CA ASP A 141 4.12 -12.92 10.33
C ASP A 141 4.54 -11.47 10.59
N VAL A 142 4.20 -10.59 9.67
CA VAL A 142 4.55 -9.15 9.72
C VAL A 142 4.00 -8.46 10.97
N THR A 143 2.80 -8.85 11.42
CA THR A 143 2.18 -8.25 12.61
C THR A 143 2.94 -8.61 13.87
N ARG A 144 3.29 -9.88 14.02
CA ARG A 144 4.10 -10.35 15.15
C ARG A 144 5.47 -9.69 15.15
N ALA A 145 6.14 -9.65 14.01
CA ALA A 145 7.45 -9.03 13.89
C ALA A 145 7.44 -7.53 14.25
N ALA A 146 6.41 -6.79 13.81
CA ALA A 146 6.26 -5.39 14.16
C ALA A 146 6.04 -5.18 15.67
N LEU A 147 5.20 -6.02 16.31
CA LEU A 147 4.95 -5.95 17.75
C LEU A 147 6.21 -6.31 18.56
N GLU A 148 6.96 -7.33 18.15
CA GLU A 148 8.20 -7.73 18.81
C GLU A 148 9.28 -6.64 18.67
N ALA A 149 9.42 -6.03 17.48
CA ALA A 149 10.34 -4.92 17.25
C ALA A 149 9.96 -3.68 18.11
N PHE A 150 8.68 -3.35 18.18
CA PHE A 150 8.19 -2.25 19.02
C PHE A 150 8.47 -2.51 20.51
N ALA A 151 8.15 -3.70 21.00
CA ALA A 151 8.40 -4.08 22.39
C ALA A 151 9.88 -4.03 22.74
N ALA A 152 10.76 -4.49 21.85
CA ALA A 152 12.21 -4.42 22.02
C ALA A 152 12.68 -2.96 22.13
N ALA A 153 12.26 -2.09 21.21
CA ALA A 153 12.62 -0.68 21.22
C ALA A 153 12.12 0.04 22.49
N ALA A 154 10.87 -0.21 22.91
CA ALA A 154 10.28 0.36 24.12
C ALA A 154 10.98 -0.10 25.41
N SER A 155 11.66 -1.26 25.37
CA SER A 155 12.43 -1.81 26.50
C SER A 155 13.90 -1.39 26.50
N GLY A 156 14.31 -0.43 25.66
CA GLY A 156 15.68 0.05 25.56
C GLY A 156 16.60 -0.82 24.69
N GLY A 157 16.04 -1.71 23.89
CA GLY A 157 16.73 -2.50 22.89
C GLY A 157 17.00 -1.74 21.57
N PRO A 158 17.15 -2.45 20.45
CA PRO A 158 17.35 -1.83 19.13
C PRO A 158 16.23 -0.84 18.81
N ALA A 159 16.55 0.22 18.06
CA ALA A 159 15.54 1.17 17.57
C ALA A 159 14.50 0.45 16.69
N TYR A 160 13.26 0.99 16.71
CA TYR A 160 12.23 0.48 15.81
C TYR A 160 12.67 0.64 14.34
N PRO A 161 12.45 -0.36 13.47
CA PRO A 161 12.99 -0.35 12.11
C PRO A 161 12.54 0.83 11.23
N ILE A 162 11.31 1.33 11.46
CA ILE A 162 10.78 2.49 10.70
C ILE A 162 11.14 3.77 11.43
N PRO A 163 11.95 4.67 10.83
CA PRO A 163 12.28 5.97 11.43
C PRO A 163 11.06 6.86 11.65
N VAL A 164 11.09 7.70 12.67
CA VAL A 164 9.98 8.62 12.99
C VAL A 164 9.72 9.59 11.82
N GLU A 165 10.77 10.01 11.14
CA GLU A 165 10.70 10.89 9.97
C GLU A 165 9.89 10.27 8.83
N GLU A 166 10.03 8.97 8.60
CA GLU A 166 9.23 8.24 7.59
C GLU A 166 7.77 8.12 8.01
N MET A 167 7.48 7.89 9.29
CA MET A 167 6.11 7.88 9.80
C MET A 167 5.43 9.23 9.63
N ILE A 168 6.13 10.33 9.95
CA ILE A 168 5.63 11.70 9.76
C ILE A 168 5.41 11.98 8.27
N HIS A 169 6.36 11.60 7.42
CA HIS A 169 6.24 11.73 5.97
C HIS A 169 5.04 10.95 5.41
N GLY A 170 4.81 9.72 5.88
CA GLY A 170 3.65 8.91 5.51
C GLY A 170 2.31 9.58 5.87
N ALA A 171 2.24 10.23 7.04
CA ALA A 171 1.07 11.00 7.44
C ALA A 171 0.86 12.24 6.55
N ALA A 172 1.91 13.02 6.30
CA ALA A 172 1.87 14.18 5.41
C ALA A 172 1.51 13.82 3.97
N LEU A 173 2.01 12.68 3.48
CA LEU A 173 1.67 12.13 2.18
C LEU A 173 0.18 11.77 2.10
N THR A 174 -0.36 11.12 3.13
CA THR A 174 -1.79 10.77 3.18
C THR A 174 -2.67 12.02 3.11
N GLU A 175 -2.33 13.07 3.85
CA GLU A 175 -3.00 14.37 3.76
C GLU A 175 -2.92 14.99 2.36
N ALA A 176 -1.74 14.97 1.73
CA ALA A 176 -1.56 15.52 0.38
C ALA A 176 -2.41 14.74 -0.66
N ILE A 177 -2.51 13.42 -0.52
CA ILE A 177 -3.36 12.58 -1.38
C ILE A 177 -4.84 12.98 -1.22
N VAL A 178 -5.32 13.16 0.02
CA VAL A 178 -6.70 13.58 0.30
C VAL A 178 -6.98 14.96 -0.29
N ARG A 179 -6.07 15.93 -0.12
CA ARG A 179 -6.20 17.26 -0.74
C ARG A 179 -6.25 17.16 -2.26
N SER A 180 -5.37 16.36 -2.87
CA SER A 180 -5.34 16.15 -4.32
C SER A 180 -6.64 15.51 -4.84
N ALA A 181 -7.19 14.54 -4.13
CA ALA A 181 -8.46 13.91 -4.47
C ALA A 181 -9.62 14.93 -4.47
N GLY A 182 -9.62 15.88 -3.52
CA GLY A 182 -10.63 16.92 -3.41
C GLY A 182 -10.46 18.08 -4.39
N SER A 183 -9.22 18.52 -4.63
CA SER A 183 -8.90 19.66 -5.50
C SER A 183 -8.79 19.29 -6.99
N GLY A 184 -8.48 18.02 -7.30
CA GLY A 184 -8.13 17.59 -8.65
C GLY A 184 -6.79 18.13 -9.15
N ALA A 185 -5.94 18.64 -8.26
CA ALA A 185 -4.65 19.22 -8.57
C ALA A 185 -3.49 18.36 -8.05
N VAL A 186 -2.29 18.64 -8.57
CA VAL A 186 -1.04 18.09 -8.01
C VAL A 186 -0.76 18.77 -6.67
N GLU A 187 -0.46 17.99 -5.65
CA GLU A 187 -0.13 18.46 -4.30
C GLU A 187 1.32 18.13 -3.95
N HIS A 188 1.98 19.06 -3.27
CA HIS A 188 3.32 18.86 -2.71
C HIS A 188 3.22 18.18 -1.36
N VAL A 189 4.16 17.25 -1.08
CA VAL A 189 4.33 16.58 0.21
C VAL A 189 5.48 17.28 0.95
N PRO A 190 5.24 17.86 2.12
CA PRO A 190 6.25 18.62 2.86
C PRO A 190 7.41 17.76 3.41
#